data_39b3e63b227ac84c14f67e92c75f37ac
#
_entry.id   39b3e63b227ac84c14f67e92c75f37ac
#
_cell.length_a   1.000
_cell.length_b   1.000
_cell.length_c   1.000
_cell.angle_alpha   90.00
_cell.angle_beta   90.00
_cell.angle_gamma   90.00
#
_symmetry.space_group_name_H-M   'P 1'
#
loop_
_entity.id
_entity.type
_entity.pdbx_description
1 polymer ?
#
loop_
_entity_poly.entity_id
_entity_poly.type
_entity_poly.pdbx_seq_one_letter_code
_entity_poly.pdbx_strand_id
1 'polypeptide(L)'
;YHYCASRLLTSNTQVLLIAFGFYLFGTILAWNAHFLRPTNMLAPHGKIYPYFMILEAFTGYSLYLVGVFLRRNKFLAGTLSPFKGVMAALACLFLVFLSYDLNKGMSLLPFHDAVLLAVSSHGNPILFPLTALIGTLMILLLAKLTSGNRFLCYLGGNTLIIFGLNGVFYHLINDRLAEKLLFTYGDHAIIILVSGSLITLASIVLTIPFVVIFSRYIPQLIGKPQLDGPIMRRLV
;
A
#
# COMPACT_ATOMS: atom_id res chain seq x y z
N TYR A 1 -6.71 16.52 -6.87
CA TYR A 1 -7.27 15.19 -7.20
C TYR A 1 -8.70 15.02 -6.68
N HIS A 2 -8.95 15.28 -5.42
CA HIS A 2 -10.30 15.16 -4.83
C HIS A 2 -11.31 16.11 -5.50
N TYR A 3 -10.86 17.27 -5.91
CA TYR A 3 -11.70 18.31 -6.55
C TYR A 3 -12.18 17.89 -7.95
N CYS A 4 -11.33 17.30 -8.76
CA CYS A 4 -11.72 16.82 -10.10
C CYS A 4 -12.63 15.59 -10.02
N ALA A 5 -12.30 14.61 -9.20
CA ALA A 5 -13.11 13.39 -9.05
C ALA A 5 -14.50 13.68 -8.47
N SER A 6 -14.64 14.62 -7.54
CA SER A 6 -15.93 14.96 -6.93
C SER A 6 -16.86 15.76 -7.85
N ARG A 7 -16.31 16.55 -8.78
CA ARG A 7 -17.10 17.34 -9.74
C ARG A 7 -17.47 16.60 -11.02
N LEU A 8 -16.53 15.76 -11.52
CA LEU A 8 -16.74 15.06 -12.80
C LEU A 8 -17.50 13.74 -12.62
N LEU A 9 -17.38 13.08 -11.47
CA LEU A 9 -17.97 11.77 -11.21
C LEU A 9 -19.14 11.91 -10.24
N THR A 10 -20.31 12.31 -10.76
CA THR A 10 -21.52 12.51 -9.94
C THR A 10 -22.18 11.19 -9.55
N SER A 11 -22.22 10.22 -10.44
CA SER A 11 -22.86 8.91 -10.22
C SER A 11 -21.87 7.85 -9.72
N ASN A 12 -22.33 7.01 -8.78
CA ASN A 12 -21.59 5.83 -8.30
C ASN A 12 -21.28 4.83 -9.42
N THR A 13 -22.20 4.70 -10.39
CA THR A 13 -22.00 3.84 -11.56
C THR A 13 -20.86 4.36 -12.45
N GLN A 14 -20.78 5.69 -12.65
CA GLN A 14 -19.67 6.29 -13.40
C GLN A 14 -18.33 6.04 -12.72
N VAL A 15 -18.26 6.15 -11.38
CA VAL A 15 -17.04 5.87 -10.61
C VAL A 15 -16.57 4.44 -10.84
N LEU A 16 -17.49 3.45 -10.77
CA LEU A 16 -17.15 2.05 -10.98
C LEU A 16 -16.76 1.75 -12.44
N LEU A 17 -17.47 2.31 -13.43
CA LEU A 17 -17.14 2.12 -14.84
C LEU A 17 -15.75 2.69 -15.17
N ILE A 18 -15.42 3.86 -14.65
CA ILE A 18 -14.12 4.48 -14.85
C ILE A 18 -13.03 3.69 -14.11
N ALA A 19 -13.30 3.22 -12.88
CA ALA A 19 -12.39 2.36 -12.15
C ALA A 19 -12.07 1.08 -12.94
N PHE A 20 -13.10 0.44 -13.47
CA PHE A 20 -12.96 -0.76 -14.31
C PHE A 20 -12.18 -0.46 -15.60
N GLY A 21 -12.50 0.65 -16.28
CA GLY A 21 -11.78 1.10 -17.48
C GLY A 21 -10.28 1.33 -17.23
N PHE A 22 -9.92 2.01 -16.14
CA PHE A 22 -8.53 2.20 -15.76
C PHE A 22 -7.84 0.88 -15.39
N TYR A 23 -8.55 -0.03 -14.73
CA TYR A 23 -8.03 -1.35 -14.43
C TYR A 23 -7.72 -2.16 -15.69
N LEU A 24 -8.68 -2.23 -16.62
CA LEU A 24 -8.49 -2.92 -17.89
C LEU A 24 -7.37 -2.30 -18.70
N PHE A 25 -7.33 -0.99 -18.80
CA PHE A 25 -6.28 -0.28 -19.53
C PHE A 25 -4.91 -0.53 -18.93
N GLY A 26 -4.77 -0.44 -17.61
CA GLY A 26 -3.52 -0.76 -16.90
C GLY A 26 -3.09 -2.21 -17.12
N THR A 27 -4.05 -3.16 -17.08
CA THR A 27 -3.77 -4.59 -17.30
C THR A 27 -3.33 -4.86 -18.75
N ILE A 28 -4.02 -4.27 -19.74
CA ILE A 28 -3.66 -4.39 -21.16
C ILE A 28 -2.28 -3.80 -21.41
N LEU A 29 -2.00 -2.62 -20.87
CA LEU A 29 -0.67 -2.01 -20.98
C LEU A 29 0.40 -2.86 -20.32
N ALA A 30 0.14 -3.40 -19.12
CA ALA A 30 1.08 -4.27 -18.43
C ALA A 30 1.36 -5.55 -19.23
N TRP A 31 0.34 -6.12 -19.87
CA TRP A 31 0.50 -7.30 -20.74
C TRP A 31 1.31 -6.99 -21.99
N ASN A 32 1.04 -5.84 -22.63
CA ASN A 32 1.77 -5.39 -23.81
C ASN A 32 3.12 -4.74 -23.49
N ALA A 33 3.40 -4.42 -22.21
CA ALA A 33 4.69 -3.88 -21.80
C ALA A 33 5.84 -4.86 -22.05
N HIS A 34 5.57 -6.16 -22.21
CA HIS A 34 6.53 -7.12 -22.76
C HIS A 34 7.00 -6.72 -24.16
N PHE A 35 6.13 -6.12 -24.98
CA PHE A 35 6.46 -5.60 -26.30
C PHE A 35 7.25 -4.29 -26.23
N LEU A 36 7.00 -3.47 -25.22
CA LEU A 36 7.67 -2.20 -24.97
C LEU A 36 8.97 -2.34 -24.15
N ARG A 37 9.25 -3.53 -23.62
CA ARG A 37 10.53 -3.83 -22.96
C ARG A 37 11.52 -4.23 -24.03
N PRO A 38 12.47 -3.37 -24.43
CA PRO A 38 13.60 -3.84 -25.20
C PRO A 38 14.26 -4.96 -24.37
N THR A 39 14.52 -6.08 -25.02
CA THR A 39 15.14 -7.30 -24.46
C THR A 39 16.48 -7.04 -23.75
N ASN A 40 17.02 -5.84 -23.87
CA ASN A 40 18.27 -5.37 -23.28
C ASN A 40 18.10 -4.52 -22.00
N MET A 41 16.89 -4.38 -21.46
CA MET A 41 16.66 -3.63 -20.21
C MET A 41 16.92 -4.43 -18.94
N LEU A 42 17.29 -5.67 -19.02
CA LEU A 42 18.11 -6.30 -17.99
C LEU A 42 19.49 -5.64 -18.10
N ALA A 43 19.66 -4.49 -17.43
CA ALA A 43 20.99 -3.93 -17.27
C ALA A 43 21.93 -5.05 -16.80
N PRO A 44 23.21 -5.06 -17.20
CA PRO A 44 24.16 -6.12 -16.85
C PRO A 44 24.32 -6.37 -15.34
N HIS A 45 23.63 -5.63 -14.50
CA HIS A 45 23.59 -5.75 -13.04
C HIS A 45 22.19 -5.97 -12.47
N GLY A 46 21.22 -6.49 -13.26
CA GLY A 46 19.87 -6.85 -12.75
C GLY A 46 19.01 -5.66 -12.31
N LYS A 47 19.35 -4.43 -12.64
CA LYS A 47 18.56 -3.26 -12.30
C LYS A 47 17.35 -3.14 -13.24
N ILE A 48 16.17 -3.30 -12.69
CA ILE A 48 14.91 -3.03 -13.38
C ILE A 48 14.68 -1.52 -13.34
N TYR A 49 14.59 -0.88 -14.51
CA TYR A 49 14.18 0.52 -14.59
C TYR A 49 12.65 0.58 -14.65
N PRO A 50 11.97 1.05 -13.59
CA PRO A 50 10.54 1.30 -13.67
C PRO A 50 10.31 2.45 -14.67
N TYR A 51 9.39 2.28 -15.61
CA TYR A 51 8.89 3.34 -16.48
C TYR A 51 8.07 4.35 -15.65
N PHE A 52 8.73 5.15 -14.80
CA PHE A 52 8.10 6.20 -13.96
C PHE A 52 6.81 5.76 -13.27
N MET A 53 6.62 4.47 -13.03
CA MET A 53 5.39 3.90 -12.43
C MET A 53 4.09 4.30 -13.15
N ILE A 54 4.14 4.59 -14.45
CA ILE A 54 2.94 5.03 -15.21
C ILE A 54 1.92 3.91 -15.29
N LEU A 55 2.37 2.66 -15.50
CA LEU A 55 1.48 1.50 -15.60
C LEU A 55 0.78 1.23 -14.27
N GLU A 56 1.55 1.31 -13.19
CA GLU A 56 1.07 1.15 -11.82
C GLU A 56 0.08 2.25 -11.43
N ALA A 57 0.25 3.46 -11.97
CA ALA A 57 -0.65 4.57 -11.72
C ALA A 57 -2.07 4.28 -12.19
N PHE A 58 -2.26 3.60 -13.32
CA PHE A 58 -3.59 3.22 -13.81
C PHE A 58 -4.27 2.22 -12.87
N THR A 59 -3.56 1.18 -12.47
CA THR A 59 -4.06 0.18 -11.53
C THR A 59 -4.31 0.79 -10.15
N GLY A 60 -3.36 1.59 -9.65
CA GLY A 60 -3.51 2.30 -8.37
C GLY A 60 -4.69 3.28 -8.38
N TYR A 61 -4.89 4.01 -9.49
CA TYR A 61 -6.02 4.92 -9.62
C TYR A 61 -7.37 4.18 -9.68
N SER A 62 -7.41 3.03 -10.33
CA SER A 62 -8.59 2.15 -10.31
C SER A 62 -8.98 1.76 -8.89
N LEU A 63 -8.03 1.25 -8.09
CA LEU A 63 -8.26 0.88 -6.70
C LEU A 63 -8.65 2.10 -5.84
N TYR A 64 -8.06 3.27 -6.09
CA TYR A 64 -8.45 4.52 -5.45
C TYR A 64 -9.92 4.87 -5.72
N LEU A 65 -10.39 4.73 -6.95
CA LEU A 65 -11.79 4.99 -7.31
C LEU A 65 -12.76 4.00 -6.62
N VAL A 66 -12.36 2.73 -6.48
CA VAL A 66 -13.13 1.77 -5.67
C VAL A 66 -13.21 2.23 -4.21
N GLY A 67 -12.12 2.75 -3.65
CA GLY A 67 -12.12 3.37 -2.32
C GLY A 67 -13.08 4.55 -2.21
N VAL A 68 -13.15 5.43 -3.22
CA VAL A 68 -14.11 6.55 -3.31
C VAL A 68 -15.56 6.03 -3.32
N PHE A 69 -15.82 4.98 -4.10
CA PHE A 69 -17.14 4.32 -4.14
C PHE A 69 -17.55 3.77 -2.77
N LEU A 70 -16.67 3.03 -2.10
CA LEU A 70 -16.92 2.48 -0.77
C LEU A 70 -17.20 3.57 0.26
N ARG A 71 -16.45 4.68 0.20
CA ARG A 71 -16.64 5.84 1.06
C ARG A 71 -18.00 6.52 0.82
N ARG A 72 -18.37 6.74 -0.45
CA ARG A 72 -19.67 7.35 -0.81
C ARG A 72 -20.85 6.55 -0.31
N ASN A 73 -20.79 5.23 -0.43
CA ASN A 73 -21.83 4.32 0.03
C ASN A 73 -21.80 4.08 1.54
N LYS A 74 -20.89 4.75 2.29
CA LYS A 74 -20.76 4.58 3.73
C LYS A 74 -20.68 3.11 4.17
N PHE A 75 -20.02 2.28 3.36
CA PHE A 75 -19.98 0.82 3.52
C PHE A 75 -19.55 0.37 4.92
N LEU A 76 -18.68 1.16 5.57
CA LEU A 76 -18.20 0.86 6.92
C LEU A 76 -18.82 1.77 8.01
N ALA A 77 -19.81 2.59 7.69
CA ALA A 77 -20.38 3.54 8.64
C ALA A 77 -21.28 2.89 9.71
N GLY A 78 -21.81 1.70 9.45
CA GLY A 78 -22.65 0.97 10.41
C GLY A 78 -21.89 0.55 11.67
N THR A 79 -22.60 0.34 12.78
CA THR A 79 -22.05 -0.26 13.99
C THR A 79 -21.73 -1.73 13.72
N LEU A 80 -20.46 -2.10 13.80
CA LEU A 80 -20.03 -3.48 13.66
C LEU A 80 -19.83 -4.08 15.06
N SER A 81 -20.55 -5.16 15.38
CA SER A 81 -20.26 -5.91 16.59
C SER A 81 -18.80 -6.41 16.55
N PRO A 82 -18.03 -6.26 17.64
CA PRO A 82 -16.63 -6.70 17.68
C PRO A 82 -16.46 -8.17 17.25
N PHE A 83 -17.34 -9.03 17.73
CA PHE A 83 -17.31 -10.45 17.37
C PHE A 83 -17.50 -10.67 15.85
N LYS A 84 -18.53 -10.06 15.25
CA LYS A 84 -18.77 -10.15 13.80
C LYS A 84 -17.61 -9.56 12.99
N GLY A 85 -17.00 -8.48 13.49
CA GLY A 85 -15.84 -7.86 12.85
C GLY A 85 -14.61 -8.76 12.84
N VAL A 86 -14.32 -9.41 13.97
CA VAL A 86 -13.22 -10.38 14.08
C VAL A 86 -13.45 -11.58 13.16
N MET A 87 -14.66 -12.18 13.21
CA MET A 87 -15.00 -13.32 12.35
C MET A 87 -14.89 -12.96 10.87
N ALA A 88 -15.35 -11.78 10.45
CA ALA A 88 -15.23 -11.32 9.07
C ALA A 88 -13.76 -11.09 8.67
N ALA A 89 -12.94 -10.53 9.56
CA ALA A 89 -11.51 -10.34 9.31
C ALA A 89 -10.77 -11.69 9.16
N LEU A 90 -11.10 -12.68 10.01
CA LEU A 90 -10.55 -14.03 9.92
C LEU A 90 -10.99 -14.74 8.64
N ALA A 91 -12.25 -14.58 8.24
CA ALA A 91 -12.74 -15.12 6.97
C ALA A 91 -12.01 -14.51 5.77
N CYS A 92 -11.78 -13.18 5.77
CA CYS A 92 -10.97 -12.53 4.74
C CYS A 92 -9.52 -13.04 4.73
N LEU A 93 -8.91 -13.19 5.91
CA LEU A 93 -7.56 -13.75 6.03
C LEU A 93 -7.48 -15.16 5.45
N PHE A 94 -8.45 -16.01 5.77
CA PHE A 94 -8.54 -17.37 5.25
C PHE A 94 -8.69 -17.39 3.71
N LEU A 95 -9.54 -16.50 3.16
CA LEU A 95 -9.70 -16.37 1.72
C LEU A 95 -8.43 -15.88 1.02
N VAL A 96 -7.70 -14.93 1.62
CA VAL A 96 -6.40 -14.47 1.10
C VAL A 96 -5.40 -15.62 1.11
N PHE A 97 -5.36 -16.40 2.18
CA PHE A 97 -4.48 -17.56 2.28
C PHE A 97 -4.80 -18.62 1.24
N LEU A 98 -6.07 -18.97 1.06
CA LEU A 98 -6.51 -19.92 0.02
C LEU A 98 -6.20 -19.44 -1.41
N SER A 99 -6.26 -18.14 -1.64
CA SER A 99 -6.00 -17.55 -2.96
C SER A 99 -4.50 -17.37 -3.26
N TYR A 100 -3.62 -17.62 -2.30
CA TYR A 100 -2.17 -17.43 -2.45
C TYR A 100 -1.60 -18.19 -3.65
N ASP A 101 -1.90 -19.47 -3.74
CA ASP A 101 -1.41 -20.33 -4.83
C ASP A 101 -2.07 -20.02 -6.19
N LEU A 102 -3.27 -19.43 -6.18
CA LEU A 102 -4.02 -19.13 -7.38
C LEU A 102 -3.55 -17.82 -8.06
N ASN A 103 -2.98 -16.90 -7.29
CA ASN A 103 -2.58 -15.57 -7.77
C ASN A 103 -1.05 -15.41 -7.79
N LYS A 104 -0.36 -16.38 -8.38
CA LYS A 104 1.10 -16.30 -8.57
C LYS A 104 1.44 -15.29 -9.65
N GLY A 105 2.35 -14.37 -9.35
CA GLY A 105 2.81 -13.37 -10.29
C GLY A 105 3.57 -13.99 -11.47
N MET A 106 3.53 -13.34 -12.63
CA MET A 106 4.42 -13.71 -13.74
C MET A 106 5.86 -13.40 -13.36
N SER A 107 6.69 -14.43 -13.39
CA SER A 107 8.09 -14.40 -13.04
C SER A 107 8.92 -13.57 -14.02
N LEU A 108 9.24 -12.34 -13.66
CA LEU A 108 10.31 -11.56 -14.30
C LEU A 108 11.48 -11.29 -13.33
N LEU A 109 11.35 -11.73 -12.09
CA LEU A 109 12.32 -11.53 -11.01
C LEU A 109 12.55 -12.86 -10.29
N PRO A 110 13.66 -13.00 -9.55
CA PRO A 110 13.90 -14.18 -8.71
C PRO A 110 12.82 -14.42 -7.64
N PHE A 111 11.90 -13.49 -7.44
CA PHE A 111 10.73 -13.61 -6.57
C PHE A 111 9.52 -14.14 -7.36
N HIS A 112 9.58 -15.37 -7.78
CA HIS A 112 8.63 -15.99 -8.72
C HIS A 112 7.18 -16.02 -8.26
N ASP A 113 6.92 -15.94 -6.96
CA ASP A 113 5.62 -16.21 -6.38
C ASP A 113 4.91 -14.96 -5.82
N ALA A 114 5.46 -13.76 -6.02
CA ALA A 114 4.91 -12.52 -5.50
C ALA A 114 4.23 -11.67 -6.57
N VAL A 115 3.08 -11.10 -6.22
CA VAL A 115 2.46 -10.03 -6.99
C VAL A 115 3.15 -8.71 -6.61
N LEU A 116 3.83 -8.10 -7.56
CA LEU A 116 4.57 -6.86 -7.38
C LEU A 116 3.95 -5.74 -8.22
N LEU A 117 3.17 -4.87 -7.57
CA LEU A 117 2.58 -3.70 -8.23
C LEU A 117 3.66 -2.81 -8.86
N ALA A 118 4.78 -2.59 -8.16
CA ALA A 118 5.88 -1.73 -8.62
C ALA A 118 6.52 -2.14 -9.95
N VAL A 119 6.25 -3.33 -10.46
CA VAL A 119 6.74 -3.82 -11.77
C VAL A 119 5.59 -4.32 -12.65
N SER A 120 4.36 -3.93 -12.35
CA SER A 120 3.16 -4.34 -13.08
C SER A 120 2.98 -5.85 -13.19
N SER A 121 3.49 -6.61 -12.22
CA SER A 121 3.30 -8.05 -12.12
C SER A 121 2.06 -8.35 -11.29
N HIS A 122 0.91 -8.40 -11.97
CA HIS A 122 -0.40 -8.53 -11.30
C HIS A 122 -0.84 -9.99 -11.12
N GLY A 123 -0.08 -10.97 -11.63
CA GLY A 123 -0.51 -12.37 -11.65
C GLY A 123 -1.74 -12.56 -12.54
N ASN A 124 -2.74 -13.26 -12.03
CA ASN A 124 -3.99 -13.46 -12.76
C ASN A 124 -4.84 -12.17 -12.76
N PRO A 125 -5.19 -11.60 -13.93
CA PRO A 125 -5.89 -10.31 -14.01
C PRO A 125 -7.31 -10.32 -13.43
N ILE A 126 -7.92 -11.48 -13.23
CA ILE A 126 -9.25 -11.61 -12.62
C ILE A 126 -9.11 -11.81 -11.10
N LEU A 127 -8.17 -12.65 -10.68
CA LEU A 127 -7.98 -12.97 -9.26
C LEU A 127 -7.31 -11.85 -8.49
N PHE A 128 -6.41 -11.11 -9.13
CA PHE A 128 -5.71 -9.99 -8.49
C PHE A 128 -6.67 -8.94 -7.89
N PRO A 129 -7.63 -8.34 -8.62
CA PRO A 129 -8.52 -7.36 -8.03
C PRO A 129 -9.42 -7.95 -6.94
N LEU A 130 -9.84 -9.21 -7.07
CA LEU A 130 -10.64 -9.88 -6.04
C LEU A 130 -9.84 -10.06 -4.75
N THR A 131 -8.62 -10.59 -4.84
CA THR A 131 -7.75 -10.77 -3.66
C THR A 131 -7.32 -9.44 -3.05
N ALA A 132 -7.06 -8.42 -3.88
CA ALA A 132 -6.77 -7.07 -3.42
C ALA A 132 -7.94 -6.44 -2.66
N LEU A 133 -9.18 -6.62 -3.14
CA LEU A 133 -10.39 -6.15 -2.46
C LEU A 133 -10.64 -6.89 -1.14
N ILE A 134 -10.44 -8.21 -1.11
CA ILE A 134 -10.59 -9.02 0.12
C ILE A 134 -9.54 -8.59 1.15
N GLY A 135 -8.27 -8.45 0.75
CA GLY A 135 -7.20 -7.97 1.61
C GLY A 135 -7.45 -6.56 2.13
N THR A 136 -7.92 -5.66 1.27
CA THR A 136 -8.31 -4.29 1.65
C THR A 136 -9.45 -4.31 2.66
N LEU A 137 -10.49 -5.11 2.43
CA LEU A 137 -11.60 -5.27 3.36
C LEU A 137 -11.12 -5.77 4.72
N MET A 138 -10.23 -6.76 4.74
CA MET A 138 -9.62 -7.25 5.98
C MET A 138 -8.94 -6.12 6.76
N ILE A 139 -8.10 -5.32 6.10
CA ILE A 139 -7.40 -4.19 6.75
C ILE A 139 -8.41 -3.14 7.26
N LEU A 140 -9.45 -2.83 6.48
CA LEU A 140 -10.49 -1.89 6.90
C LEU A 140 -11.29 -2.39 8.12
N LEU A 141 -11.58 -3.69 8.18
CA LEU A 141 -12.23 -4.30 9.34
C LEU A 141 -11.33 -4.24 10.58
N LEU A 142 -10.05 -4.58 10.44
CA LEU A 142 -9.06 -4.47 11.51
C LEU A 142 -8.90 -3.02 11.98
N ALA A 143 -8.81 -2.07 11.06
CA ALA A 143 -8.74 -0.65 11.39
C ALA A 143 -9.99 -0.18 12.18
N LYS A 144 -11.17 -0.66 11.80
CA LYS A 144 -12.40 -0.36 12.52
C LYS A 144 -12.45 -0.97 13.93
N LEU A 145 -12.00 -2.20 14.09
CA LEU A 145 -11.91 -2.88 15.38
C LEU A 145 -10.92 -2.20 16.33
N THR A 146 -9.84 -1.65 15.77
CA THR A 146 -8.78 -0.98 16.52
C THR A 146 -8.96 0.54 16.64
N SER A 147 -10.05 1.10 16.12
CA SER A 147 -10.30 2.55 16.07
C SER A 147 -10.35 3.25 17.44
N GLY A 148 -10.58 2.52 18.52
CA GLY A 148 -10.49 3.02 19.89
C GLY A 148 -9.05 3.17 20.42
N ASN A 149 -8.06 2.62 19.76
CA ASN A 149 -6.66 2.69 20.18
C ASN A 149 -6.02 4.00 19.74
N ARG A 150 -5.76 4.91 20.69
CA ARG A 150 -5.18 6.24 20.43
C ARG A 150 -3.81 6.17 19.75
N PHE A 151 -2.99 5.19 20.10
CA PHE A 151 -1.65 5.02 19.51
C PHE A 151 -1.73 4.65 18.03
N LEU A 152 -2.58 3.67 17.68
CA LEU A 152 -2.79 3.28 16.29
C LEU A 152 -3.42 4.41 15.46
N CYS A 153 -4.37 5.15 16.05
CA CYS A 153 -4.92 6.35 15.39
C CYS A 153 -3.87 7.44 15.17
N TYR A 154 -2.96 7.63 16.12
CA TYR A 154 -1.85 8.58 15.96
C TYR A 154 -0.90 8.15 14.83
N LEU A 155 -0.50 6.88 14.78
CA LEU A 155 0.31 6.34 13.69
C LEU A 155 -0.40 6.49 12.33
N GLY A 156 -1.68 6.10 12.28
CA GLY A 156 -2.49 6.22 11.07
C GLY A 156 -2.61 7.65 10.55
N GLY A 157 -2.82 8.62 11.45
CA GLY A 157 -2.88 10.05 11.10
C GLY A 157 -1.56 10.65 10.60
N ASN A 158 -0.44 9.97 10.84
CA ASN A 158 0.91 10.41 10.43
C ASN A 158 1.59 9.45 9.46
N THR A 159 0.82 8.53 8.85
CA THR A 159 1.34 7.49 7.94
C THR A 159 2.17 8.06 6.79
N LEU A 160 1.81 9.23 6.27
CA LEU A 160 2.54 9.88 5.17
C LEU A 160 4.00 10.19 5.56
N ILE A 161 4.22 10.72 6.75
CA ILE A 161 5.57 11.00 7.26
C ILE A 161 6.31 9.69 7.52
N ILE A 162 5.64 8.77 8.22
CA ILE A 162 6.23 7.48 8.58
C ILE A 162 6.66 6.73 7.31
N PHE A 163 5.82 6.70 6.28
CA PHE A 163 6.11 6.06 5.01
C PHE A 163 7.26 6.75 4.27
N GLY A 164 7.25 8.09 4.19
CA GLY A 164 8.30 8.86 3.53
C GLY A 164 9.67 8.70 4.20
N LEU A 165 9.71 8.71 5.53
CA LEU A 165 10.96 8.56 6.30
C LEU A 165 11.42 7.11 6.40
N ASN A 166 10.49 6.14 6.35
CA ASN A 166 10.84 4.72 6.39
C ASN A 166 11.80 4.35 5.24
N GLY A 167 11.61 4.92 4.04
CA GLY A 167 12.54 4.73 2.93
C GLY A 167 13.97 5.16 3.25
N VAL A 168 14.15 6.25 4.00
CA VAL A 168 15.47 6.74 4.42
C VAL A 168 16.07 5.83 5.48
N PHE A 169 15.32 5.50 6.52
CA PHE A 169 15.80 4.64 7.62
C PHE A 169 16.01 3.19 7.19
N TYR A 170 15.20 2.72 6.25
CA TYR A 170 15.35 1.39 5.68
C TYR A 170 16.75 1.21 5.09
N HIS A 171 17.20 2.09 4.23
CA HIS A 171 18.53 1.99 3.61
C HIS A 171 19.69 2.20 4.57
N LEU A 172 19.49 2.98 5.64
CA LEU A 172 20.56 3.26 6.62
C LEU A 172 20.75 2.14 7.64
N ILE A 173 19.66 1.48 8.04
CA ILE A 173 19.67 0.57 9.20
C ILE A 173 19.47 -0.87 8.79
N ASN A 174 18.55 -1.15 7.84
CA ASN A 174 18.12 -2.51 7.54
C ASN A 174 19.21 -3.36 6.93
N ASP A 175 19.94 -2.85 5.93
CA ASP A 175 20.91 -3.65 5.21
C ASP A 175 21.97 -4.22 6.18
N ARG A 176 22.51 -3.34 7.01
CA ARG A 176 23.56 -3.73 8.00
C ARG A 176 23.03 -4.63 9.11
N LEU A 177 21.79 -4.38 9.56
CA LEU A 177 21.20 -5.13 10.66
C LEU A 177 20.68 -6.50 10.18
N ALA A 178 20.09 -6.54 8.99
CA ALA A 178 19.62 -7.77 8.37
C ALA A 178 20.78 -8.72 8.07
N GLU A 179 21.89 -8.22 7.48
CA GLU A 179 23.10 -9.02 7.24
C GLU A 179 23.65 -9.63 8.55
N LYS A 180 23.77 -8.81 9.61
CA LYS A 180 24.23 -9.31 10.90
C LYS A 180 23.32 -10.37 11.51
N LEU A 181 22.01 -10.17 11.44
CA LEU A 181 21.04 -11.12 12.00
C LEU A 181 21.03 -12.43 11.22
N LEU A 182 21.03 -12.37 9.89
CA LEU A 182 21.09 -13.55 9.04
C LEU A 182 22.41 -14.33 9.23
N PHE A 183 23.54 -13.61 9.34
CA PHE A 183 24.84 -14.22 9.58
C PHE A 183 24.91 -14.91 10.96
N THR A 184 24.29 -14.32 11.99
CA THR A 184 24.36 -14.82 13.37
C THR A 184 23.40 -15.97 13.64
N TYR A 185 22.20 -15.93 13.09
CA TYR A 185 21.09 -16.84 13.45
C TYR A 185 20.64 -17.76 12.32
N GLY A 186 21.20 -17.61 11.12
CA GLY A 186 20.82 -18.43 9.96
C GLY A 186 19.48 -18.06 9.33
N ASP A 187 19.07 -18.86 8.35
CA ASP A 187 17.94 -18.60 7.45
C ASP A 187 16.62 -19.25 7.91
N HIS A 188 16.35 -19.21 9.22
CA HIS A 188 15.10 -19.76 9.74
C HIS A 188 13.94 -18.76 9.60
N ALA A 189 12.82 -19.19 9.04
CA ALA A 189 11.64 -18.36 8.77
C ALA A 189 11.14 -17.61 10.01
N ILE A 190 11.16 -18.22 11.19
CA ILE A 190 10.75 -17.59 12.46
C ILE A 190 11.70 -16.47 12.83
N ILE A 191 13.01 -16.65 12.65
CA ILE A 191 14.02 -15.64 12.97
C ILE A 191 13.88 -14.45 12.03
N ILE A 192 13.67 -14.70 10.74
CA ILE A 192 13.40 -13.65 9.74
C ILE A 192 12.14 -12.86 10.10
N LEU A 193 11.06 -13.55 10.49
CA LEU A 193 9.82 -12.90 10.88
C LEU A 193 9.98 -12.02 12.12
N VAL A 194 10.60 -12.54 13.17
CA VAL A 194 10.81 -11.82 14.43
C VAL A 194 11.77 -10.65 14.24
N SER A 195 12.90 -10.87 13.56
CA SER A 195 13.88 -9.80 13.30
C SER A 195 13.32 -8.71 12.40
N GLY A 196 12.60 -9.06 11.34
CA GLY A 196 11.93 -8.10 10.47
C GLY A 196 10.88 -7.28 11.23
N SER A 197 10.11 -7.92 12.12
CA SER A 197 9.15 -7.21 12.97
C SER A 197 9.84 -6.24 13.94
N LEU A 198 10.93 -6.66 14.57
CA LEU A 198 11.70 -5.79 15.49
C LEU A 198 12.33 -4.59 14.75
N ILE A 199 12.90 -4.82 13.58
CA ILE A 199 13.48 -3.77 12.75
C ILE A 199 12.40 -2.77 12.32
N THR A 200 11.23 -3.25 11.92
CA THR A 200 10.09 -2.40 11.54
C THR A 200 9.63 -1.56 12.73
N LEU A 201 9.49 -2.16 13.91
CA LEU A 201 9.13 -1.42 15.13
C LEU A 201 10.19 -0.38 15.49
N ALA A 202 11.47 -0.72 15.43
CA ALA A 202 12.57 0.21 15.69
C ALA A 202 12.53 1.40 14.69
N SER A 203 12.31 1.13 13.42
CA SER A 203 12.20 2.16 12.40
C SER A 203 11.00 3.10 12.64
N ILE A 204 9.85 2.56 13.05
CA ILE A 204 8.69 3.37 13.43
C ILE A 204 9.02 4.25 14.67
N VAL A 205 9.65 3.70 15.68
CA VAL A 205 10.04 4.46 16.89
C VAL A 205 10.99 5.60 16.51
N LEU A 206 11.98 5.36 15.65
CA LEU A 206 12.91 6.37 15.16
C LEU A 206 12.22 7.48 14.33
N THR A 207 11.10 7.18 13.69
CA THR A 207 10.34 8.21 12.95
C THR A 207 9.51 9.13 13.84
N ILE A 208 9.15 8.72 15.07
CA ILE A 208 8.28 9.50 15.97
C ILE A 208 8.81 10.92 16.25
N PRO A 209 10.09 11.15 16.58
CA PRO A 209 10.60 12.50 16.77
C PRO A 209 10.41 13.39 15.55
N PHE A 210 10.63 12.85 14.35
CA PHE A 210 10.43 13.57 13.10
C PHE A 210 8.94 13.85 12.84
N VAL A 211 8.05 12.92 13.17
CA VAL A 211 6.60 13.16 13.12
C VAL A 211 6.22 14.36 13.99
N VAL A 212 6.76 14.46 15.20
CA VAL A 212 6.50 15.58 16.09
C VAL A 212 7.04 16.89 15.50
N ILE A 213 8.28 16.88 15.00
CA ILE A 213 8.92 18.05 14.39
C ILE A 213 8.13 18.52 13.15
N PHE A 214 7.87 17.64 12.21
CA PHE A 214 7.14 17.99 10.98
C PHE A 214 5.70 18.45 11.28
N SER A 215 5.00 17.76 12.19
CA SER A 215 3.63 18.14 12.58
C SER A 215 3.57 19.52 13.25
N ARG A 216 4.62 19.92 13.95
CA ARG A 216 4.69 21.20 14.66
C ARG A 216 5.17 22.34 13.77
N TYR A 217 6.19 22.10 12.94
CA TYR A 217 6.87 23.18 12.22
C TYR A 217 6.39 23.33 10.77
N ILE A 218 6.03 22.25 10.11
CA ILE A 218 5.67 22.23 8.68
C ILE A 218 4.45 21.31 8.42
N PRO A 219 3.31 21.56 9.08
CA PRO A 219 2.13 20.69 8.96
C PRO A 219 1.59 20.61 7.53
N GLN A 220 1.85 21.62 6.69
CA GLN A 220 1.38 21.68 5.31
C GLN A 220 2.04 20.61 4.43
N LEU A 221 3.33 20.29 4.65
CA LEU A 221 4.05 19.25 3.91
C LEU A 221 3.54 17.84 4.21
N ILE A 222 2.89 17.65 5.34
CA ILE A 222 2.40 16.34 5.78
C ILE A 222 0.90 16.13 5.55
N GLY A 223 0.33 16.88 4.61
CA GLY A 223 -1.07 16.76 4.25
C GLY A 223 -2.06 17.45 5.18
N LYS A 224 -1.60 18.41 5.98
CA LYS A 224 -2.44 19.24 6.86
C LYS A 224 -2.38 20.73 6.43
N PRO A 225 -2.84 21.07 5.21
CA PRO A 225 -2.67 22.42 4.64
C PRO A 225 -3.45 23.52 5.39
N GLN A 226 -4.45 23.13 6.17
CA GLN A 226 -5.30 24.07 6.94
C GLN A 226 -4.68 24.51 8.27
N LEU A 227 -3.60 23.83 8.73
CA LEU A 227 -2.93 24.18 9.98
C LEU A 227 -1.84 25.21 9.74
N ASP A 228 -1.80 26.23 10.63
CA ASP A 228 -0.71 27.18 10.64
C ASP A 228 0.52 26.56 11.31
N GLY A 229 1.66 26.66 10.66
CA GLY A 229 2.96 26.29 11.23
C GLY A 229 3.83 27.54 11.41
N PRO A 230 4.83 27.50 12.29
CA PRO A 230 5.72 28.62 12.53
C PRO A 230 6.60 28.97 11.32
N ILE A 231 6.84 28.02 10.42
CA ILE A 231 7.67 28.21 9.22
C ILE A 231 6.81 28.49 7.99
N MET A 232 5.64 27.84 7.87
CA MET A 232 4.72 28.04 6.76
C MET A 232 3.32 28.37 7.27
N ARG A 233 2.71 29.39 6.70
CA ARG A 233 1.31 29.72 6.96
C ARG A 233 0.39 28.75 6.23
N ARG A 234 -0.88 28.64 6.67
CA ARG A 234 -1.89 27.82 5.99
C ARG A 234 -1.96 28.14 4.50
N LEU A 235 -2.12 27.12 3.69
CA LEU A 235 -2.16 27.25 2.23
C LEU A 235 -3.58 27.41 1.68
N VAL A 236 -4.63 27.28 2.52
CA VAL A 236 -6.06 27.39 2.14
C VAL A 236 -6.83 28.18 3.18
#